data_b303be239ffe36b862f4615e640c1cb5
#
_entry.id   b303be239ffe36b862f4615e640c1cb5
#
_cell.length_a   1.000
_cell.length_b   1.000
_cell.length_c   1.000
_cell.angle_alpha   90.00
_cell.angle_beta   90.00
_cell.angle_gamma   90.00
#
_symmetry.space_group_name_H-M   'P 1'
#
loop_
_entity.id
_entity.type
_entity.pdbx_description
1 polymer ?
#
loop_
_entity_poly.entity_id
_entity_poly.type
_entity_poly.pdbx_seq_one_letter_code
_entity_poly.pdbx_strand_id
1 'polypeptide(L)'
;AGIPGPRQMSGATPLLEPPLPQQGAERTEAPWRRALWRIEDLFLALCLVAMMLLGVADLEIWGRLGIRLPIVGTDELVRHFTLLVGMAGGAIAAREGRLLSVASITPLLPKRLAALLERYTHVFATFIALMLALAGALFVQTEKDAGVTLASGLPVVWFEYGLPVGFALIGLRLAYRAGRTHLR
;
A
#
# COMPACT_ATOMS: atom_id res chain seq x y z
N ALA A 1 -68.52 -3.30 -38.78
CA ALA A 1 -67.26 -4.06 -38.73
C ALA A 1 -66.11 -3.09 -38.37
N GLY A 2 -65.84 -2.95 -37.08
CA GLY A 2 -64.80 -2.07 -36.57
C GLY A 2 -63.50 -2.89 -36.32
N ILE A 3 -62.44 -2.42 -36.91
CA ILE A 3 -61.08 -2.98 -36.73
C ILE A 3 -60.57 -2.50 -35.38
N PRO A 4 -60.16 -3.37 -34.43
CA PRO A 4 -59.57 -2.91 -33.21
C PRO A 4 -58.12 -2.43 -33.47
N GLY A 5 -57.81 -1.21 -33.03
CA GLY A 5 -56.50 -0.59 -33.14
C GLY A 5 -55.44 -1.31 -32.28
N PRO A 6 -54.17 -1.12 -32.62
CA PRO A 6 -53.07 -1.81 -31.94
C PRO A 6 -52.95 -1.36 -30.47
N ARG A 7 -53.01 -2.33 -29.57
CA ARG A 7 -52.71 -2.12 -28.14
C ARG A 7 -51.26 -1.62 -28.02
N GLN A 8 -51.11 -0.42 -27.54
CA GLN A 8 -49.82 0.11 -27.08
C GLN A 8 -49.34 -0.77 -25.93
N MET A 9 -48.35 -1.58 -26.20
CA MET A 9 -47.55 -2.25 -25.17
C MET A 9 -46.64 -1.20 -24.51
N SER A 10 -47.23 -0.34 -23.67
CA SER A 10 -46.53 0.53 -22.76
C SER A 10 -46.20 -0.27 -21.50
N GLY A 11 -45.04 -0.85 -21.44
CA GLY A 11 -44.59 -1.69 -20.33
C GLY A 11 -43.13 -2.08 -20.46
N ALA A 12 -42.34 -1.31 -21.21
CA ALA A 12 -40.89 -1.43 -21.07
C ALA A 12 -40.49 -0.80 -19.73
N THR A 13 -40.39 -1.63 -18.71
CA THR A 13 -39.68 -1.27 -17.49
C THR A 13 -38.31 -0.74 -17.92
N PRO A 14 -37.93 0.52 -17.61
CA PRO A 14 -36.60 0.97 -17.91
C PRO A 14 -35.67 0.02 -17.15
N LEU A 15 -34.80 -0.66 -17.91
CA LEU A 15 -33.68 -1.39 -17.34
C LEU A 15 -32.97 -0.38 -16.42
N LEU A 16 -33.11 -0.59 -15.12
CA LEU A 16 -32.35 0.15 -14.12
C LEU A 16 -30.87 -0.06 -14.47
N GLU A 17 -30.32 0.86 -15.26
CA GLU A 17 -28.88 0.93 -15.42
C GLU A 17 -28.30 0.96 -14.03
N PRO A 18 -27.36 0.05 -13.70
CA PRO A 18 -26.71 0.10 -12.41
C PRO A 18 -26.14 1.51 -12.27
N PRO A 19 -26.34 2.17 -11.12
CA PRO A 19 -25.85 3.54 -10.93
C PRO A 19 -24.36 3.52 -11.23
N LEU A 20 -23.98 4.33 -12.24
CA LEU A 20 -22.58 4.54 -12.57
C LEU A 20 -21.83 4.82 -11.27
N PRO A 21 -20.66 4.19 -11.06
CA PRO A 21 -19.88 4.44 -9.86
C PRO A 21 -19.71 5.95 -9.74
N GLN A 22 -20.26 6.50 -8.66
CA GLN A 22 -20.22 7.94 -8.38
C GLN A 22 -18.75 8.37 -8.24
N GLN A 23 -18.11 8.72 -9.33
CA GLN A 23 -16.78 9.32 -9.41
C GLN A 23 -16.76 10.76 -8.84
N GLY A 24 -17.83 11.20 -8.21
CA GLY A 24 -18.06 12.60 -7.86
C GLY A 24 -18.14 12.96 -6.39
N ALA A 25 -17.63 12.14 -5.47
CA ALA A 25 -17.34 12.63 -4.14
C ALA A 25 -15.83 12.94 -4.05
N GLU A 26 -15.34 13.88 -4.83
CA GLU A 26 -14.14 14.63 -4.50
C GLU A 26 -14.42 15.37 -3.18
N ARG A 27 -14.27 14.62 -2.07
CA ARG A 27 -14.11 15.25 -0.78
C ARG A 27 -12.95 16.20 -0.97
N THR A 28 -13.15 17.45 -0.68
CA THR A 28 -12.15 18.52 -0.68
C THR A 28 -11.08 18.13 0.34
N GLU A 29 -10.25 17.17 -0.05
CA GLU A 29 -9.12 16.69 0.74
C GLU A 29 -8.15 17.87 0.82
N ALA A 30 -7.75 18.21 2.04
CA ALA A 30 -6.83 19.30 2.29
C ALA A 30 -5.59 19.18 1.37
N PRO A 31 -5.14 20.26 0.73
CA PRO A 31 -4.12 20.21 -0.33
C PRO A 31 -2.82 19.54 0.12
N TRP A 32 -2.47 19.66 1.42
CA TRP A 32 -1.30 19.01 1.99
C TRP A 32 -1.40 17.47 2.02
N ARG A 33 -2.61 16.90 2.16
CA ARG A 33 -2.81 15.44 2.11
C ARG A 33 -2.58 14.89 0.71
N ARG A 34 -3.04 15.61 -0.31
CA ARG A 34 -2.79 15.25 -1.71
C ARG A 34 -1.31 15.32 -2.05
N ALA A 35 -0.60 16.34 -1.54
CA ALA A 35 0.84 16.45 -1.71
C ALA A 35 1.58 15.27 -1.05
N LEU A 36 1.21 14.91 0.17
CA LEU A 36 1.80 13.77 0.88
C LEU A 36 1.59 12.45 0.11
N TRP A 37 0.40 12.21 -0.42
CA TRP A 37 0.12 11.01 -1.21
C TRP A 37 0.94 10.94 -2.50
N ARG A 38 1.10 12.08 -3.18
CA ARG A 38 1.98 12.13 -4.37
C ARG A 38 3.44 11.85 -4.05
N ILE A 39 3.92 12.31 -2.90
CA ILE A 39 5.29 12.03 -2.45
C ILE A 39 5.47 10.53 -2.19
N GLU A 40 4.52 9.87 -1.55
CA GLU A 40 4.56 8.42 -1.31
C GLU A 40 4.53 7.63 -2.62
N ASP A 41 3.62 7.99 -3.54
CA ASP A 41 3.49 7.34 -4.83
C ASP A 41 4.75 7.55 -5.68
N LEU A 42 5.34 8.75 -5.65
CA LEU A 42 6.59 9.09 -6.34
C LEU A 42 7.78 8.33 -5.73
N PHE A 43 7.85 8.24 -4.40
CA PHE A 43 8.88 7.48 -3.71
C PHE A 43 8.86 6.01 -4.10
N LEU A 44 7.66 5.39 -4.10
CA LEU A 44 7.49 4.01 -4.56
C LEU A 44 7.94 3.82 -6.00
N ALA A 45 7.51 4.72 -6.90
CA ALA A 45 7.89 4.67 -8.31
C ALA A 45 9.42 4.81 -8.49
N LEU A 46 10.04 5.73 -7.74
CA LEU A 46 11.48 5.93 -7.78
C LEU A 46 12.25 4.69 -7.29
N CYS A 47 11.82 4.07 -6.20
CA CYS A 47 12.41 2.84 -5.69
C CYS A 47 12.28 1.69 -6.70
N LEU A 48 11.12 1.54 -7.36
CA LEU A 48 10.93 0.53 -8.41
C LEU A 48 11.85 0.77 -9.61
N VAL A 49 11.96 2.00 -10.08
CA VAL A 49 12.86 2.35 -11.19
C VAL A 49 14.31 2.10 -10.80
N ALA A 50 14.73 2.50 -9.60
CA ALA A 50 16.07 2.23 -9.09
C ALA A 50 16.36 0.72 -9.04
N MET A 51 15.42 -0.08 -8.54
CA MET A 51 15.56 -1.53 -8.49
C MET A 51 15.65 -2.15 -9.89
N MET A 52 14.87 -1.67 -10.86
CA MET A 52 14.97 -2.12 -12.25
C MET A 52 16.32 -1.77 -12.86
N LEU A 53 16.80 -0.54 -12.66
CA LEU A 53 18.10 -0.11 -13.19
C LEU A 53 19.25 -0.90 -12.58
N LEU A 54 19.22 -1.16 -11.27
CA LEU A 54 20.20 -1.99 -10.59
C LEU A 54 20.16 -3.43 -11.10
N GLY A 55 18.98 -4.02 -11.27
CA GLY A 55 18.82 -5.35 -11.81
C GLY A 55 19.33 -5.47 -13.25
N VAL A 56 19.10 -4.45 -14.08
CA VAL A 56 19.66 -4.40 -15.45
C VAL A 56 21.19 -4.24 -15.41
N ALA A 57 21.71 -3.44 -14.47
CA ALA A 57 23.15 -3.24 -14.31
C ALA A 57 23.88 -4.51 -13.87
N ASP A 58 23.21 -5.39 -13.12
CA ASP A 58 23.77 -6.66 -12.64
C ASP A 58 23.74 -7.80 -13.69
N LEU A 59 23.12 -7.60 -14.85
CA LEU A 59 23.05 -8.62 -15.88
C LEU A 59 24.46 -8.95 -16.41
N GLU A 60 24.81 -10.23 -16.38
CA GLU A 60 26.06 -10.77 -16.94
C GLU A 60 26.28 -10.44 -18.44
N ILE A 61 25.24 -9.99 -19.14
CA ILE A 61 25.29 -9.56 -20.53
C ILE A 61 26.35 -8.48 -20.75
N TRP A 62 26.52 -7.58 -19.78
CA TRP A 62 27.52 -6.51 -19.86
C TRP A 62 28.95 -7.06 -19.85
N GLY A 63 29.20 -8.13 -19.11
CA GLY A 63 30.48 -8.83 -19.12
C GLY A 63 30.82 -9.45 -20.48
N ARG A 64 29.80 -9.95 -21.20
CA ARG A 64 29.97 -10.49 -22.58
C ARG A 64 30.20 -9.38 -23.60
N LEU A 65 29.71 -8.18 -23.37
CA LEU A 65 29.92 -6.99 -24.20
C LEU A 65 31.24 -6.28 -23.88
N GLY A 66 32.04 -6.80 -22.93
CA GLY A 66 33.30 -6.16 -22.52
C GLY A 66 33.11 -4.92 -21.62
N ILE A 67 31.89 -4.58 -21.24
CA ILE A 67 31.57 -3.44 -20.39
C ILE A 67 31.49 -3.97 -18.96
N ARG A 68 32.53 -3.76 -18.18
CA ARG A 68 32.52 -4.06 -16.73
C ARG A 68 31.98 -2.82 -16.02
N LEU A 69 30.73 -2.87 -15.58
CA LEU A 69 30.17 -1.92 -14.60
C LEU A 69 30.59 -2.44 -13.21
N PRO A 70 31.57 -1.80 -12.55
CA PRO A 70 32.04 -2.28 -11.25
C PRO A 70 31.13 -1.79 -10.13
N ILE A 71 29.83 -2.16 -10.19
CA ILE A 71 28.92 -1.85 -9.09
C ILE A 71 28.97 -3.02 -8.11
N VAL A 72 29.86 -2.91 -7.13
CA VAL A 72 29.99 -3.92 -6.07
C VAL A 72 28.77 -3.79 -5.14
N GLY A 73 28.08 -4.91 -4.86
CA GLY A 73 26.97 -4.93 -3.91
C GLY A 73 25.60 -4.60 -4.52
N THR A 74 25.43 -4.75 -5.85
CA THR A 74 24.14 -4.54 -6.53
C THR A 74 23.03 -5.44 -5.96
N ASP A 75 23.33 -6.71 -5.70
CA ASP A 75 22.38 -7.68 -5.12
C ASP A 75 21.93 -7.22 -3.71
N GLU A 76 22.84 -6.73 -2.91
CA GLU A 76 22.56 -6.22 -1.57
C GLU A 76 21.66 -4.96 -1.63
N LEU A 77 21.94 -4.04 -2.55
CA LEU A 77 21.11 -2.86 -2.79
C LEU A 77 19.70 -3.24 -3.27
N VAL A 78 19.58 -4.15 -4.23
CA VAL A 78 18.28 -4.64 -4.72
C VAL A 78 17.45 -5.22 -3.58
N ARG A 79 18.05 -5.97 -2.67
CA ARG A 79 17.40 -6.52 -1.48
C ARG A 79 16.84 -5.41 -0.58
N HIS A 80 17.60 -4.36 -0.33
CA HIS A 80 17.14 -3.22 0.48
C HIS A 80 16.05 -2.41 -0.22
N PHE A 81 16.17 -2.18 -1.53
CA PHE A 81 15.10 -1.53 -2.29
C PHE A 81 13.82 -2.37 -2.32
N THR A 82 13.93 -3.69 -2.38
CA THR A 82 12.75 -4.59 -2.28
C THR A 82 12.03 -4.40 -0.95
N LEU A 83 12.77 -4.28 0.15
CA LEU A 83 12.23 -4.00 1.47
C LEU A 83 11.50 -2.64 1.49
N LEU A 84 12.13 -1.59 0.98
CA LEU A 84 11.53 -0.25 0.91
C LEU A 84 10.25 -0.24 0.06
N VAL A 85 10.26 -0.91 -1.09
CA VAL A 85 9.07 -1.07 -1.96
C VAL A 85 7.95 -1.80 -1.23
N GLY A 86 8.28 -2.89 -0.52
CA GLY A 86 7.31 -3.63 0.29
C GLY A 86 6.68 -2.76 1.37
N MET A 87 7.48 -1.97 2.10
CA MET A 87 7.00 -1.06 3.15
C MET A 87 6.15 0.08 2.59
N ALA A 88 6.61 0.72 1.49
CA ALA A 88 5.86 1.79 0.84
C ALA A 88 4.54 1.27 0.25
N GLY A 89 4.56 0.12 -0.41
CA GLY A 89 3.35 -0.54 -0.93
C GLY A 89 2.37 -0.91 0.18
N GLY A 90 2.85 -1.46 1.30
CA GLY A 90 2.05 -1.72 2.50
C GLY A 90 1.42 -0.44 3.08
N ALA A 91 2.17 0.65 3.15
CA ALA A 91 1.67 1.93 3.61
C ALA A 91 0.58 2.49 2.68
N ILE A 92 0.74 2.37 1.36
CA ILE A 92 -0.27 2.76 0.38
C ILE A 92 -1.51 1.87 0.49
N ALA A 93 -1.36 0.55 0.60
CA ALA A 93 -2.47 -0.39 0.80
C ALA A 93 -3.24 -0.09 2.09
N ALA A 94 -2.56 0.29 3.17
CA ALA A 94 -3.19 0.77 4.41
C ALA A 94 -3.99 2.05 4.19
N ARG A 95 -3.48 2.97 3.37
CA ARG A 95 -4.18 4.21 2.98
C ARG A 95 -5.47 3.92 2.23
N GLU A 96 -5.43 2.98 1.29
CA GLU A 96 -6.58 2.62 0.46
C GLU A 96 -7.58 1.70 1.17
N GLY A 97 -7.20 1.12 2.31
CA GLY A 97 -8.03 0.18 3.07
C GLY A 97 -8.08 -1.23 2.50
N ARG A 98 -7.14 -1.56 1.65
CA ARG A 98 -7.05 -2.87 1.01
C ARG A 98 -6.39 -3.94 1.87
N LEU A 99 -5.64 -3.54 2.91
CA LEU A 99 -4.93 -4.47 3.80
C LEU A 99 -5.85 -5.43 4.58
N LEU A 100 -7.07 -5.00 4.89
CA LEU A 100 -7.98 -5.71 5.78
C LEU A 100 -9.38 -5.83 5.17
N SER A 101 -9.48 -6.16 3.87
CA SER A 101 -10.80 -6.37 3.27
C SER A 101 -11.34 -7.76 3.68
N VAL A 102 -12.08 -7.80 4.78
CA VAL A 102 -12.89 -8.96 5.20
C VAL A 102 -14.17 -9.02 4.34
N ALA A 103 -14.16 -8.39 3.17
CA ALA A 103 -15.32 -8.20 2.31
C ALA A 103 -16.01 -9.52 1.91
N SER A 104 -15.27 -10.63 1.89
CA SER A 104 -15.82 -11.95 1.52
C SER A 104 -16.70 -12.57 2.59
N ILE A 105 -16.52 -12.22 3.87
CA ILE A 105 -17.24 -12.83 5.01
C ILE A 105 -18.34 -11.89 5.53
N THR A 106 -18.19 -10.59 5.33
CA THR A 106 -19.12 -9.57 5.82
C THR A 106 -20.59 -9.77 5.40
N PRO A 107 -20.91 -10.21 4.15
CA PRO A 107 -22.31 -10.41 3.74
C PRO A 107 -23.00 -11.57 4.48
N LEU A 108 -22.25 -12.49 5.06
CA LEU A 108 -22.79 -13.67 5.76
C LEU A 108 -23.07 -13.43 7.25
N LEU A 109 -22.57 -12.29 7.80
CA LEU A 109 -22.72 -11.99 9.22
C LEU A 109 -23.80 -10.93 9.47
N PRO A 110 -24.53 -11.01 10.61
CA PRO A 110 -25.41 -9.94 11.05
C PRO A 110 -24.60 -8.64 11.23
N LYS A 111 -25.19 -7.51 10.83
CA LYS A 111 -24.52 -6.18 10.76
C LYS A 111 -23.74 -5.80 12.03
N ARG A 112 -24.23 -6.19 13.20
CA ARG A 112 -23.57 -5.92 14.49
C ARG A 112 -22.26 -6.70 14.66
N LEU A 113 -22.26 -7.98 14.29
CA LEU A 113 -21.06 -8.83 14.36
C LEU A 113 -20.03 -8.42 13.31
N ALA A 114 -20.46 -8.07 12.10
CA ALA A 114 -19.58 -7.57 11.05
C ALA A 114 -18.84 -6.31 11.50
N ALA A 115 -19.54 -5.32 12.07
CA ALA A 115 -18.93 -4.08 12.57
C ALA A 115 -17.96 -4.34 13.75
N LEU A 116 -18.31 -5.28 14.63
CA LEU A 116 -17.45 -5.66 15.76
C LEU A 116 -16.17 -6.32 15.26
N LEU A 117 -16.29 -7.27 14.34
CA LEU A 117 -15.16 -8.00 13.76
C LEU A 117 -14.21 -7.03 13.03
N GLU A 118 -14.75 -6.12 12.22
CA GLU A 118 -13.96 -5.11 11.53
C GLU A 118 -13.18 -4.23 12.51
N ARG A 119 -13.81 -3.81 13.59
CA ARG A 119 -13.15 -3.02 14.64
C ARG A 119 -12.03 -3.79 15.33
N TYR A 120 -12.28 -5.03 15.76
CA TYR A 120 -11.25 -5.86 16.37
C TYR A 120 -10.07 -6.10 15.45
N THR A 121 -10.34 -6.38 14.19
CA THR A 121 -9.29 -6.56 13.16
C THR A 121 -8.43 -5.32 13.00
N HIS A 122 -9.03 -4.13 12.96
CA HIS A 122 -8.26 -2.88 12.84
C HIS A 122 -7.41 -2.60 14.10
N VAL A 123 -7.96 -2.81 15.29
CA VAL A 123 -7.24 -2.61 16.55
C VAL A 123 -6.08 -3.59 16.67
N PHE A 124 -6.33 -4.87 16.37
CA PHE A 124 -5.32 -5.93 16.42
C PHE A 124 -4.20 -5.69 15.39
N ALA A 125 -4.56 -5.33 14.16
CA ALA A 125 -3.58 -5.00 13.13
C ALA A 125 -2.76 -3.74 13.48
N THR A 126 -3.37 -2.73 14.10
CA THR A 126 -2.67 -1.56 14.62
C THR A 126 -1.65 -1.96 15.69
N PHE A 127 -2.05 -2.80 16.63
CA PHE A 127 -1.17 -3.27 17.69
C PHE A 127 0.05 -4.02 17.12
N ILE A 128 -0.19 -4.95 16.19
CA ILE A 128 0.90 -5.70 15.53
C ILE A 128 1.82 -4.74 14.76
N ALA A 129 1.28 -3.80 14.00
CA ALA A 129 2.08 -2.84 13.23
C ALA A 129 2.97 -1.97 14.13
N LEU A 130 2.45 -1.53 15.29
CA LEU A 130 3.22 -0.77 16.26
C LEU A 130 4.30 -1.62 16.95
N MET A 131 4.01 -2.87 17.26
CA MET A 131 5.01 -3.82 17.78
C MET A 131 6.14 -4.05 16.78
N LEU A 132 5.80 -4.21 15.49
CA LEU A 132 6.78 -4.35 14.42
C LEU A 132 7.60 -3.06 14.21
N ALA A 133 6.97 -1.89 14.36
CA ALA A 133 7.69 -0.62 14.29
C ALA A 133 8.73 -0.50 15.42
N LEU A 134 8.33 -0.89 16.64
CA LEU A 134 9.24 -0.90 17.79
C LEU A 134 10.38 -1.90 17.61
N ALA A 135 10.06 -3.13 17.21
CA ALA A 135 11.05 -4.16 16.92
C ALA A 135 12.02 -3.72 15.81
N GLY A 136 11.50 -3.09 14.74
CA GLY A 136 12.32 -2.51 13.67
C GLY A 136 13.22 -1.39 14.15
N ALA A 137 12.75 -0.53 15.07
CA ALA A 137 13.59 0.52 15.65
C ALA A 137 14.74 -0.04 16.50
N LEU A 138 14.47 -1.09 17.29
CA LEU A 138 15.50 -1.78 18.06
C LEU A 138 16.50 -2.49 17.16
N PHE A 139 16.03 -3.11 16.08
CA PHE A 139 16.89 -3.75 15.09
C PHE A 139 17.84 -2.73 14.43
N VAL A 140 17.32 -1.60 13.95
CA VAL A 140 18.15 -0.52 13.36
C VAL A 140 19.19 0.01 14.36
N GLN A 141 18.84 0.08 15.65
CA GLN A 141 19.75 0.52 16.68
C GLN A 141 20.91 -0.47 16.85
N THR A 142 20.63 -1.77 16.84
CA THR A 142 21.65 -2.83 16.91
C THR A 142 22.59 -2.79 15.70
N GLU A 143 22.06 -2.63 14.49
CA GLU A 143 22.84 -2.53 13.25
C GLU A 143 23.73 -1.28 13.23
N LYS A 144 23.20 -0.16 13.74
CA LYS A 144 23.96 1.07 13.89
C LYS A 144 25.16 0.89 14.84
N ASP A 145 24.94 0.22 15.98
CA ASP A 145 25.98 -0.02 16.95
C ASP A 145 27.05 -1.02 16.44
N ALA A 146 26.64 -1.95 15.58
CA ALA A 146 27.53 -2.89 14.88
C ALA A 146 28.36 -2.25 13.75
N GLY A 147 27.97 -1.05 13.28
CA GLY A 147 28.69 -0.33 12.22
C GLY A 147 28.65 -1.03 10.86
N VAL A 148 27.59 -1.78 10.55
CA VAL A 148 27.48 -2.56 9.33
C VAL A 148 27.38 -1.64 8.11
N THR A 149 28.22 -1.91 7.10
CA THR A 149 28.21 -1.20 5.82
C THR A 149 27.96 -2.17 4.67
N LEU A 150 27.24 -1.71 3.63
CA LEU A 150 27.09 -2.45 2.38
C LEU A 150 28.45 -2.62 1.70
N ALA A 151 28.52 -3.58 0.77
CA ALA A 151 29.70 -3.80 -0.06
C ALA A 151 30.09 -2.53 -0.87
N SER A 152 29.14 -1.61 -1.12
CA SER A 152 29.38 -0.29 -1.72
C SER A 152 29.98 0.75 -0.76
N GLY A 153 30.16 0.41 0.52
CA GLY A 153 30.65 1.33 1.56
C GLY A 153 29.59 2.24 2.17
N LEU A 154 28.35 2.13 1.76
CA LEU A 154 27.23 2.90 2.34
C LEU A 154 26.78 2.25 3.66
N PRO A 155 26.43 3.03 4.70
CA PRO A 155 25.86 2.49 5.92
C PRO A 155 24.49 1.84 5.64
N VAL A 156 24.32 0.56 6.01
CA VAL A 156 23.07 -0.21 5.83
C VAL A 156 21.90 0.46 6.52
N VAL A 157 22.14 1.09 7.63
CA VAL A 157 21.18 1.78 8.51
C VAL A 157 20.27 2.75 7.76
N TRP A 158 20.76 3.42 6.72
CA TRP A 158 19.96 4.35 5.93
C TRP A 158 18.74 3.69 5.25
N PHE A 159 18.92 2.48 4.78
CA PHE A 159 17.85 1.70 4.15
C PHE A 159 16.93 1.06 5.19
N GLU A 160 17.50 0.64 6.32
CA GLU A 160 16.76 -0.04 7.38
C GLU A 160 15.85 0.87 8.17
N TYR A 161 16.12 2.18 8.23
CA TYR A 161 15.14 3.16 8.78
C TYR A 161 13.77 3.11 8.08
N GLY A 162 13.71 2.67 6.83
CA GLY A 162 12.47 2.44 6.13
C GLY A 162 11.55 1.46 6.85
N LEU A 163 12.09 0.50 7.58
CA LEU A 163 11.36 -0.56 8.28
C LEU A 163 10.52 -0.01 9.46
N PRO A 164 11.10 0.64 10.48
CA PRO A 164 10.32 1.20 11.58
C PRO A 164 9.39 2.33 11.11
N VAL A 165 9.83 3.18 10.17
CA VAL A 165 9.02 4.26 9.63
C VAL A 165 7.82 3.73 8.86
N GLY A 166 8.01 2.72 8.01
CA GLY A 166 6.95 2.08 7.25
C GLY A 166 5.89 1.43 8.15
N PHE A 167 6.31 0.63 9.13
CA PHE A 167 5.38 0.01 10.08
C PHE A 167 4.67 1.04 10.97
N ALA A 168 5.36 2.09 11.41
CA ALA A 168 4.74 3.17 12.17
C ALA A 168 3.66 3.89 11.34
N LEU A 169 3.94 4.16 10.07
CA LEU A 169 2.98 4.80 9.15
C LEU A 169 1.76 3.91 8.91
N ILE A 170 1.97 2.60 8.69
CA ILE A 170 0.88 1.63 8.56
C ILE A 170 0.04 1.60 9.84
N GLY A 171 0.68 1.45 11.00
CA GLY A 171 0.00 1.41 12.31
C GLY A 171 -0.82 2.67 12.57
N LEU A 172 -0.25 3.86 12.32
CA LEU A 172 -0.93 5.13 12.48
C LEU A 172 -2.18 5.25 11.57
N ARG A 173 -2.07 4.79 10.33
CA ARG A 173 -3.21 4.79 9.39
C ARG A 173 -4.33 3.85 9.82
N LEU A 174 -3.98 2.67 10.30
CA LEU A 174 -4.94 1.70 10.82
C LEU A 174 -5.60 2.23 12.10
N ALA A 175 -4.85 2.84 13.02
CA ALA A 175 -5.37 3.47 14.23
C ALA A 175 -6.37 4.60 13.89
N TYR A 176 -6.02 5.45 12.93
CA TYR A 176 -6.91 6.53 12.47
C TYR A 176 -8.22 6.01 11.91
N ARG A 177 -8.20 4.88 11.19
CA ARG A 177 -9.40 4.23 10.68
C ARG A 177 -10.23 3.60 11.80
N ALA A 178 -9.60 2.89 12.73
CA ALA A 178 -10.27 2.33 13.90
C ALA A 178 -11.02 3.39 14.71
N GLY A 179 -10.44 4.59 14.86
CA GLY A 179 -11.09 5.72 15.53
C GLY A 179 -12.29 6.30 14.78
N ARG A 180 -12.27 6.28 13.44
CA ARG A 180 -13.38 6.81 12.62
C ARG A 180 -14.60 5.90 12.56
N THR A 181 -14.45 4.61 12.71
CA THR A 181 -15.58 3.66 12.83
C THR A 181 -16.37 3.86 14.11
N HIS A 182 -15.81 4.58 15.11
CA HIS A 182 -16.46 4.89 16.38
C HIS A 182 -17.48 6.04 16.28
N LEU A 183 -17.41 6.86 15.21
CA LEU A 183 -18.21 8.09 15.05
C LEU A 183 -19.38 7.92 14.05
N ARG A 184 -19.65 6.70 13.59
CA ARG A 184 -20.78 6.34 12.73
C ARG A 184 -21.66 5.29 13.41
#